data_9438d576f54a2669ad22554db09e25d8
#
_entry.id   9438d576f54a2669ad22554db09e25d8
#
_cell.length_a   1.000
_cell.length_b   1.000
_cell.length_c   1.000
_cell.angle_alpha   90.00
_cell.angle_beta   90.00
_cell.angle_gamma   90.00
#
_symmetry.space_group_name_H-M   'P 1'
#
loop_
_entity.id
_entity.type
_entity.pdbx_description
1 polymer ?
#
loop_
_entity_poly.entity_id
_entity_poly.type
_entity_poly.pdbx_seq_one_letter_code
_entity_poly.pdbx_strand_id
1 'polypeptide(L)'
;MLELQVPLLAAKALLLLLLFAFIYAVVRRGIGDLRQVPDDEPFEPGRAHDGRGAYAPRGPARDGSELVVEDSEILAPETRFSVQDGATSIGRSSASDIVLKSDDYTSGRHAQLTRHGGLLYVEDLGSTNGTFVNGRKTVGATPLRHGDTVRVGSTTFRYEE
;
A
#
# COMPACT_ATOMS: atom_id res chain seq x y z
N MET A 1 21.52 54.73 15.96
CA MET A 1 21.65 53.36 15.37
C MET A 1 20.93 52.25 16.16
N LEU A 2 20.58 52.47 17.40
CA LEU A 2 19.85 51.46 18.24
C LEU A 2 18.36 51.34 17.87
N GLU A 3 17.75 52.42 17.40
CA GLU A 3 16.30 52.45 17.12
C GLU A 3 15.82 51.58 15.96
N LEU A 4 16.72 51.27 15.02
CA LEU A 4 16.38 50.43 13.84
C LEU A 4 16.58 48.92 14.12
N GLN A 5 17.37 48.60 15.14
CA GLN A 5 17.69 47.19 15.46
C GLN A 5 16.54 46.50 16.23
N VAL A 6 15.80 47.21 17.00
CA VAL A 6 14.66 46.66 17.79
C VAL A 6 13.54 46.17 16.88
N PRO A 7 13.03 46.97 15.90
CA PRO A 7 11.99 46.48 14.99
C PRO A 7 12.48 45.33 14.08
N LEU A 8 13.76 45.32 13.69
CA LEU A 8 14.33 44.25 12.89
C LEU A 8 14.42 42.93 13.67
N LEU A 9 14.80 43.00 14.96
CA LEU A 9 14.80 41.82 15.84
C LEU A 9 13.38 41.29 16.09
N ALA A 10 12.41 42.19 16.28
CA ALA A 10 11.02 41.83 16.44
C ALA A 10 10.46 41.14 15.18
N ALA A 11 10.79 41.65 13.99
CA ALA A 11 10.39 41.04 12.72
C ALA A 11 11.00 39.64 12.53
N LYS A 12 12.28 39.44 12.88
CA LYS A 12 12.93 38.12 12.84
C LYS A 12 12.30 37.12 13.81
N ALA A 13 11.99 37.58 15.05
CA ALA A 13 11.33 36.74 16.04
C ALA A 13 9.93 36.32 15.58
N LEU A 14 9.16 37.23 14.99
CA LEU A 14 7.83 36.95 14.44
C LEU A 14 7.91 35.93 13.30
N LEU A 15 8.88 36.08 12.38
CA LEU A 15 9.09 35.16 11.26
C LEU A 15 9.42 33.74 11.76
N LEU A 16 10.31 33.63 12.74
CA LEU A 16 10.66 32.34 13.37
C LEU A 16 9.43 31.69 14.03
N LEU A 17 8.62 32.48 14.73
CA LEU A 17 7.41 31.99 15.40
C LEU A 17 6.39 31.47 14.37
N LEU A 18 6.20 32.17 13.26
CA LEU A 18 5.35 31.72 12.15
C LEU A 18 5.89 30.45 11.50
N LEU A 19 7.21 30.34 11.31
CA LEU A 19 7.85 29.13 10.78
C LEU A 19 7.64 27.93 11.70
N PHE A 20 7.85 28.10 13.02
CA PHE A 20 7.60 27.04 14.00
C PHE A 20 6.13 26.66 14.07
N ALA A 21 5.21 27.62 14.02
CA ALA A 21 3.78 27.36 13.98
C ALA A 21 3.37 26.57 12.73
N PHE A 22 3.96 26.91 11.58
CA PHE A 22 3.74 26.19 10.33
C PHE A 22 4.26 24.75 10.40
N ILE A 23 5.49 24.55 10.87
CA ILE A 23 6.08 23.20 11.05
C ILE A 23 5.23 22.40 12.02
N TYR A 24 4.82 22.99 13.15
CA TYR A 24 3.94 22.35 14.12
C TYR A 24 2.59 21.93 13.51
N ALA A 25 1.99 22.80 12.70
CA ALA A 25 0.73 22.50 12.03
C ALA A 25 0.87 21.35 11.02
N VAL A 26 1.97 21.32 10.25
CA VAL A 26 2.27 20.23 9.29
C VAL A 26 2.50 18.92 10.02
N VAL A 27 3.31 18.92 11.06
CA VAL A 27 3.60 17.72 11.88
C VAL A 27 2.32 17.20 12.55
N ARG A 28 1.53 18.10 13.13
CA ARG A 28 0.27 17.72 13.80
C ARG A 28 -0.75 17.16 12.82
N ARG A 29 -0.78 17.67 11.58
CA ARG A 29 -1.67 17.15 10.51
C ARG A 29 -1.20 15.79 10.02
N GLY A 30 0.13 15.57 9.91
CA GLY A 30 0.70 14.27 9.54
C GLY A 30 0.54 13.18 10.61
N ILE A 31 0.58 13.54 11.90
CA ILE A 31 0.40 12.58 13.01
C ILE A 31 -1.08 12.25 13.24
N GLY A 32 -2.00 13.13 12.84
CA GLY A 32 -3.44 12.89 12.94
C GLY A 32 -3.92 11.72 12.09
N ASP A 33 -3.25 11.48 10.98
CA ASP A 33 -3.57 10.41 10.03
C ASP A 33 -3.05 9.02 10.50
N LEU A 34 -2.07 9.01 11.41
CA LEU A 34 -1.50 7.78 11.98
C LEU A 34 -2.27 7.24 13.20
N ARG A 35 -3.30 7.95 13.68
CA ARG A 35 -4.07 7.56 14.87
C ARG A 35 -5.42 6.90 14.59
N GLN A 36 -5.75 6.64 13.34
CA GLN A 36 -6.87 5.77 12.98
C GLN A 36 -6.38 4.37 12.61
N VAL A 37 -5.63 3.75 13.50
CA VAL A 37 -5.69 2.30 13.63
C VAL A 37 -6.96 2.07 14.44
N PRO A 38 -7.99 1.42 13.88
CA PRO A 38 -9.09 0.92 14.70
C PRO A 38 -8.47 -0.01 15.74
N ASP A 39 -8.77 0.24 17.03
CA ASP A 39 -8.40 -0.71 18.09
C ASP A 39 -8.84 -2.10 17.63
N ASP A 40 -7.88 -3.01 17.53
CA ASP A 40 -8.12 -4.42 17.28
C ASP A 40 -9.08 -4.91 18.35
N GLU A 41 -10.37 -4.94 18.05
CA GLU A 41 -11.30 -5.73 18.85
C GLU A 41 -10.80 -7.17 18.81
N PRO A 42 -10.63 -7.82 19.99
CA PRO A 42 -10.22 -9.20 20.02
C PRO A 42 -11.25 -10.01 19.22
N PHE A 43 -10.76 -10.75 18.22
CA PHE A 43 -11.54 -11.67 17.41
C PHE A 43 -12.25 -12.65 18.35
N GLU A 44 -13.53 -12.39 18.66
CA GLU A 44 -14.41 -13.37 19.30
C GLU A 44 -15.00 -14.28 18.23
N PRO A 45 -14.62 -15.54 18.16
CA PRO A 45 -15.23 -16.50 17.23
C PRO A 45 -16.66 -16.79 17.69
N GLY A 46 -17.67 -16.16 17.06
CA GLY A 46 -19.06 -16.54 17.32
C GLY A 46 -20.15 -15.48 17.24
N ARG A 47 -19.87 -14.20 16.94
CA ARG A 47 -20.95 -13.25 16.67
C ARG A 47 -21.11 -12.99 15.17
N ALA A 48 -22.13 -13.61 14.60
CA ALA A 48 -22.64 -13.27 13.30
C ALA A 48 -23.13 -11.80 13.29
N HIS A 49 -22.42 -10.92 12.59
CA HIS A 49 -22.96 -9.61 12.24
C HIS A 49 -23.85 -9.78 11.02
N ASP A 50 -25.18 -9.61 11.23
CA ASP A 50 -26.18 -9.43 10.19
C ASP A 50 -25.95 -8.10 9.44
N GLY A 51 -24.97 -8.08 8.56
CA GLY A 51 -24.71 -7.04 7.58
C GLY A 51 -24.81 -7.66 6.19
N ARG A 52 -25.96 -7.49 5.53
CA ARG A 52 -26.23 -7.93 4.17
C ARG A 52 -25.13 -7.48 3.19
N GLY A 53 -24.19 -8.34 2.98
CA GLY A 53 -23.15 -8.36 2.00
C GLY A 53 -22.56 -9.74 2.05
N ALA A 54 -23.36 -10.76 1.65
CA ALA A 54 -22.99 -12.16 1.71
C ALA A 54 -21.70 -12.41 0.93
N TYR A 55 -20.59 -12.42 1.64
CA TYR A 55 -19.36 -13.05 1.20
C TYR A 55 -19.56 -14.55 1.38
N ALA A 56 -20.11 -15.20 0.37
CA ALA A 56 -20.10 -16.65 0.32
C ALA A 56 -18.65 -17.10 0.15
N PRO A 57 -18.09 -17.93 1.04
CA PRO A 57 -16.81 -18.58 0.79
C PRO A 57 -17.01 -19.49 -0.42
N ARG A 58 -16.52 -19.07 -1.59
CA ARG A 58 -16.39 -19.96 -2.73
C ARG A 58 -15.27 -20.94 -2.41
N GLY A 59 -15.59 -22.19 -2.51
CA GLY A 59 -14.89 -23.43 -2.27
C GLY A 59 -13.36 -23.49 -2.39
N PRO A 60 -12.78 -24.70 -2.26
CA PRO A 60 -11.35 -24.89 -2.10
C PRO A 60 -10.57 -24.19 -3.20
N ALA A 61 -9.44 -23.61 -2.80
CA ALA A 61 -8.48 -22.96 -3.69
C ALA A 61 -8.35 -23.74 -5.01
N ARG A 62 -8.75 -23.09 -6.11
CA ARG A 62 -8.44 -23.62 -7.43
C ARG A 62 -6.94 -23.43 -7.64
N ASP A 63 -6.22 -24.52 -7.85
CA ASP A 63 -4.88 -24.52 -8.44
C ASP A 63 -4.94 -23.69 -9.71
N GLY A 64 -4.36 -22.49 -9.72
CA GLY A 64 -4.32 -21.67 -10.91
C GLY A 64 -4.41 -20.16 -10.73
N SER A 65 -4.26 -19.64 -9.51
CA SER A 65 -4.20 -18.18 -9.33
C SER A 65 -2.94 -17.59 -9.95
N GLU A 66 -3.13 -16.61 -10.82
CA GLU A 66 -2.05 -15.98 -11.57
C GLU A 66 -2.15 -14.45 -11.51
N LEU A 67 -0.99 -13.80 -11.55
CA LEU A 67 -0.87 -12.40 -11.91
C LEU A 67 -0.43 -12.29 -13.37
N VAL A 68 -1.25 -11.67 -14.19
CA VAL A 68 -0.99 -11.45 -15.61
C VAL A 68 -0.59 -9.99 -15.83
N VAL A 69 0.54 -9.75 -16.49
CA VAL A 69 0.98 -8.39 -16.80
C VAL A 69 0.05 -7.75 -17.82
N GLU A 70 -0.64 -6.68 -17.45
CA GLU A 70 -1.45 -5.86 -18.37
C GLU A 70 -0.62 -4.76 -19.01
N ASP A 71 0.17 -4.05 -18.18
CA ASP A 71 1.02 -2.93 -18.61
C ASP A 71 2.30 -2.90 -17.79
N SER A 72 3.45 -2.72 -18.47
CA SER A 72 4.76 -2.62 -17.83
C SER A 72 5.79 -2.05 -18.78
N GLU A 73 6.69 -1.22 -18.24
CA GLU A 73 7.85 -0.73 -18.99
C GLU A 73 8.96 -1.78 -19.12
N ILE A 74 8.92 -2.84 -18.29
CA ILE A 74 10.02 -3.80 -18.15
C ILE A 74 9.66 -5.25 -18.46
N LEU A 75 8.38 -5.59 -18.46
CA LEU A 75 7.85 -6.92 -18.72
C LEU A 75 6.99 -6.92 -19.98
N ALA A 76 6.99 -8.03 -20.71
CA ALA A 76 6.08 -8.18 -21.83
C ALA A 76 4.62 -8.31 -21.33
N PRO A 77 3.66 -7.68 -22.01
CA PRO A 77 2.24 -7.90 -21.74
C PRO A 77 1.91 -9.40 -21.80
N GLU A 78 0.89 -9.81 -21.05
CA GLU A 78 0.44 -11.22 -20.92
C GLU A 78 1.48 -12.16 -20.26
N THR A 79 2.60 -11.65 -19.73
CA THR A 79 3.48 -12.45 -18.87
C THR A 79 2.73 -12.88 -17.62
N ARG A 80 2.80 -14.17 -17.28
CA ARG A 80 2.04 -14.78 -16.18
C ARG A 80 2.96 -15.21 -15.05
N PHE A 81 2.54 -14.90 -13.83
CA PHE A 81 3.21 -15.31 -12.60
C PHE A 81 2.23 -16.12 -11.75
N SER A 82 2.51 -17.39 -11.53
CA SER A 82 1.69 -18.22 -10.64
C SER A 82 1.87 -17.77 -9.19
N VAL A 83 0.75 -17.56 -8.51
CA VAL A 83 0.73 -17.23 -7.08
C VAL A 83 0.62 -18.52 -6.28
N GLN A 84 1.68 -18.85 -5.54
CA GLN A 84 1.77 -20.08 -4.76
C GLN A 84 0.95 -20.00 -3.46
N ASP A 85 0.67 -21.16 -2.88
CA ASP A 85 0.17 -21.24 -1.50
C ASP A 85 1.24 -20.72 -0.54
N GLY A 86 0.90 -19.67 0.21
CA GLY A 86 1.81 -18.98 1.11
C GLY A 86 2.00 -17.52 0.75
N ALA A 87 3.19 -17.01 0.98
CA ALA A 87 3.53 -15.62 0.69
C ALA A 87 4.30 -15.53 -0.62
N THR A 88 3.83 -14.72 -1.56
CA THR A 88 4.53 -14.40 -2.82
C THR A 88 4.95 -12.93 -2.77
N SER A 89 6.24 -12.67 -2.78
CA SER A 89 6.81 -11.32 -2.69
C SER A 89 7.02 -10.69 -4.08
N ILE A 90 6.75 -9.38 -4.18
CA ILE A 90 6.99 -8.56 -5.38
C ILE A 90 7.97 -7.47 -5.03
N GLY A 91 9.00 -7.27 -5.86
CA GLY A 91 9.97 -6.21 -5.62
C GLY A 91 11.09 -6.15 -6.63
N ARG A 92 11.93 -5.12 -6.50
CA ARG A 92 13.11 -4.94 -7.36
C ARG A 92 14.28 -5.85 -6.96
N SER A 93 14.29 -6.36 -5.74
CA SER A 93 15.33 -7.27 -5.27
C SER A 93 15.26 -8.60 -6.00
N SER A 94 16.41 -9.16 -6.33
CA SER A 94 16.51 -10.54 -6.87
C SER A 94 16.09 -11.63 -5.88
N ALA A 95 15.86 -11.25 -4.62
CA ALA A 95 15.33 -12.16 -3.59
C ALA A 95 13.78 -12.19 -3.55
N SER A 96 13.10 -11.38 -4.37
CA SER A 96 11.65 -11.43 -4.51
C SER A 96 11.23 -12.57 -5.44
N ASP A 97 10.04 -13.13 -5.24
CA ASP A 97 9.48 -14.18 -6.10
C ASP A 97 9.10 -13.63 -7.49
N ILE A 98 8.51 -12.42 -7.52
CA ILE A 98 8.27 -11.66 -8.75
C ILE A 98 9.25 -10.49 -8.75
N VAL A 99 10.24 -10.55 -9.66
CA VAL A 99 11.35 -9.59 -9.71
C VAL A 99 11.09 -8.52 -10.77
N LEU A 100 10.98 -7.26 -10.32
CA LEU A 100 10.85 -6.07 -11.18
C LEU A 100 12.17 -5.29 -11.19
N LYS A 101 13.26 -5.91 -11.63
CA LYS A 101 14.65 -5.46 -11.42
C LYS A 101 14.95 -4.09 -12.01
N SER A 102 14.40 -3.76 -13.17
CA SER A 102 14.69 -2.51 -13.89
C SER A 102 13.62 -1.43 -13.66
N ASP A 103 12.68 -1.64 -12.74
CA ASP A 103 11.65 -0.66 -12.39
C ASP A 103 12.14 0.24 -11.27
N ASP A 104 12.46 1.49 -11.60
CA ASP A 104 12.93 2.49 -10.63
C ASP A 104 11.84 2.93 -9.64
N TYR A 105 10.58 2.70 -9.95
CA TYR A 105 9.44 3.00 -9.09
C TYR A 105 9.12 1.86 -8.12
N THR A 106 9.77 0.69 -8.28
CA THR A 106 9.57 -0.46 -7.40
C THR A 106 10.64 -0.51 -6.31
N SER A 107 10.23 -0.60 -5.05
CA SER A 107 11.12 -0.80 -3.90
C SER A 107 11.72 -2.20 -3.91
N GLY A 108 12.87 -2.40 -3.22
CA GLY A 108 13.55 -3.70 -3.12
C GLY A 108 12.60 -4.82 -2.65
N ARG A 109 11.85 -4.56 -1.58
CA ARG A 109 10.66 -5.32 -1.16
C ARG A 109 9.50 -4.34 -1.24
N HIS A 110 8.54 -4.57 -2.14
CA HIS A 110 7.49 -3.61 -2.43
C HIS A 110 6.14 -4.06 -1.90
N ALA A 111 5.70 -5.22 -2.30
CA ALA A 111 4.41 -5.77 -1.93
C ALA A 111 4.53 -7.28 -1.67
N GLN A 112 3.54 -7.82 -0.99
CA GLN A 112 3.41 -9.24 -0.71
C GLN A 112 1.99 -9.68 -1.00
N LEU A 113 1.86 -10.82 -1.65
CA LEU A 113 0.60 -11.53 -1.80
C LEU A 113 0.54 -12.65 -0.76
N THR A 114 -0.58 -12.82 -0.10
CA THR A 114 -0.79 -13.87 0.89
C THR A 114 -2.18 -14.47 0.71
N ARG A 115 -2.27 -15.80 0.70
CA ARG A 115 -3.56 -16.49 0.65
C ARG A 115 -4.06 -16.76 2.06
N HIS A 116 -5.28 -16.34 2.34
CA HIS A 116 -5.94 -16.59 3.62
C HIS A 116 -7.43 -16.85 3.42
N GLY A 117 -7.95 -17.94 3.98
CA GLY A 117 -9.37 -18.27 3.91
C GLY A 117 -9.92 -18.46 2.49
N GLY A 118 -9.07 -18.87 1.53
CA GLY A 118 -9.47 -19.06 0.13
C GLY A 118 -9.47 -17.76 -0.69
N LEU A 119 -9.09 -16.62 -0.11
CA LEU A 119 -8.92 -15.35 -0.79
C LEU A 119 -7.44 -14.98 -0.88
N LEU A 120 -7.07 -14.30 -1.95
CA LEU A 120 -5.75 -13.71 -2.11
C LEU A 120 -5.80 -12.26 -1.60
N TYR A 121 -4.81 -11.87 -0.83
CA TYR A 121 -4.62 -10.51 -0.32
C TYR A 121 -3.31 -9.95 -0.85
N VAL A 122 -3.30 -8.67 -1.15
CA VAL A 122 -2.08 -7.90 -1.40
C VAL A 122 -1.85 -6.89 -0.27
N GLU A 123 -0.61 -6.79 0.17
CA GLU A 123 -0.18 -5.85 1.21
C GLU A 123 1.07 -5.10 0.74
N ASP A 124 1.08 -3.79 0.95
CA ASP A 124 2.25 -2.94 0.72
C ASP A 124 3.25 -3.08 1.88
N LEU A 125 4.49 -3.38 1.58
CA LEU A 125 5.55 -3.59 2.59
C LEU A 125 6.29 -2.30 2.96
N GLY A 126 5.61 -1.17 2.97
CA GLY A 126 6.22 0.15 3.21
C GLY A 126 7.00 0.66 2.00
N SER A 127 6.48 0.43 0.82
CA SER A 127 7.12 0.88 -0.42
C SER A 127 7.14 2.39 -0.55
N THR A 128 8.08 2.93 -1.35
CA THR A 128 8.21 4.38 -1.57
C THR A 128 7.01 4.96 -2.31
N ASN A 129 6.50 4.25 -3.32
CA ASN A 129 5.43 4.77 -4.19
C ASN A 129 4.06 4.20 -3.85
N GLY A 130 3.99 3.14 -3.04
CA GLY A 130 2.76 2.46 -2.66
C GLY A 130 2.28 1.44 -3.68
N THR A 131 1.46 0.52 -3.21
CA THR A 131 0.75 -0.49 -4.00
C THR A 131 -0.69 -0.04 -4.21
N PHE A 132 -1.26 -0.30 -5.37
CA PHE A 132 -2.62 0.13 -5.72
C PHE A 132 -3.45 -1.05 -6.23
N VAL A 133 -4.70 -1.13 -5.79
CA VAL A 133 -5.70 -2.07 -6.29
C VAL A 133 -6.83 -1.28 -6.95
N ASN A 134 -7.10 -1.56 -8.23
CA ASN A 134 -8.11 -0.84 -9.02
C ASN A 134 -7.94 0.68 -8.96
N GLY A 135 -6.68 1.16 -8.99
CA GLY A 135 -6.33 2.58 -8.91
C GLY A 135 -6.40 3.20 -7.52
N ARG A 136 -6.78 2.46 -6.47
CA ARG A 136 -6.82 2.94 -5.09
C ARG A 136 -5.61 2.42 -4.31
N LYS A 137 -4.93 3.31 -3.60
CA LYS A 137 -3.79 2.92 -2.75
C LYS A 137 -4.26 1.96 -1.66
N THR A 138 -3.52 0.87 -1.48
CA THR A 138 -3.80 -0.11 -0.41
C THR A 138 -3.46 0.46 0.97
N VAL A 139 -4.27 0.08 1.96
CA VAL A 139 -4.00 0.34 3.38
C VAL A 139 -4.11 -1.01 4.08
N GLY A 140 -2.96 -1.60 4.43
CA GLY A 140 -2.89 -2.97 4.96
C GLY A 140 -3.26 -4.03 3.92
N ALA A 141 -3.56 -5.24 4.40
CA ALA A 141 -3.93 -6.37 3.55
C ALA A 141 -5.27 -6.13 2.84
N THR A 142 -5.21 -6.04 1.52
CA THR A 142 -6.37 -5.74 0.66
C THR A 142 -6.75 -7.00 -0.13
N PRO A 143 -8.01 -7.50 -0.03
CA PRO A 143 -8.43 -8.70 -0.74
C PRO A 143 -8.52 -8.45 -2.24
N LEU A 144 -8.10 -9.44 -3.02
CA LEU A 144 -8.18 -9.44 -4.48
C LEU A 144 -9.29 -10.38 -4.95
N ARG A 145 -9.97 -9.98 -6.02
CA ARG A 145 -10.97 -10.76 -6.75
C ARG A 145 -10.50 -10.99 -8.17
N HIS A 146 -10.97 -12.04 -8.79
CA HIS A 146 -10.74 -12.27 -10.21
C HIS A 146 -11.04 -11.01 -11.04
N GLY A 147 -10.08 -10.59 -11.87
CA GLY A 147 -10.16 -9.40 -12.70
C GLY A 147 -9.70 -8.10 -12.00
N ASP A 148 -9.36 -8.12 -10.70
CA ASP A 148 -8.80 -6.94 -10.05
C ASP A 148 -7.41 -6.62 -10.60
N THR A 149 -7.11 -5.33 -10.72
CA THR A 149 -5.78 -4.86 -11.14
C THR A 149 -4.94 -4.46 -9.93
N VAL A 150 -3.69 -4.90 -9.92
CA VAL A 150 -2.69 -4.57 -8.90
C VAL A 150 -1.54 -3.83 -9.55
N ARG A 151 -1.28 -2.58 -9.15
CA ARG A 151 -0.15 -1.81 -9.65
C ARG A 151 0.95 -1.71 -8.59
N VAL A 152 2.15 -2.11 -9.02
CA VAL A 152 3.40 -2.07 -8.24
C VAL A 152 4.45 -1.35 -9.09
N GLY A 153 4.88 -0.17 -8.66
CA GLY A 153 5.77 0.67 -9.46
C GLY A 153 5.15 1.06 -10.80
N SER A 154 5.87 0.79 -11.90
CA SER A 154 5.41 1.01 -13.28
C SER A 154 4.64 -0.19 -13.86
N THR A 155 4.51 -1.30 -13.13
CA THR A 155 3.88 -2.53 -13.60
C THR A 155 2.46 -2.67 -13.05
N THR A 156 1.50 -2.94 -13.93
CA THR A 156 0.12 -3.28 -13.62
C THR A 156 -0.13 -4.75 -13.95
N PHE A 157 -0.61 -5.47 -12.97
CA PHE A 157 -1.01 -6.87 -13.08
C PHE A 157 -2.52 -6.99 -13.00
N ARG A 158 -3.10 -7.94 -13.72
CA ARG A 158 -4.48 -8.42 -13.52
C ARG A 158 -4.43 -9.74 -12.76
N TYR A 159 -5.25 -9.87 -11.73
CA TYR A 159 -5.41 -11.10 -11.00
C TYR A 159 -6.41 -12.03 -11.72
N GLU A 160 -5.98 -13.26 -12.00
CA GLU A 160 -6.79 -14.32 -12.57
C GLU A 160 -6.83 -15.55 -11.62
N GLU A 161 -8.00 -16.17 -11.50
CA GLU A 161 -8.26 -17.34 -10.66
C GLU A 161 -9.12 -18.34 -11.44
#